data_0dd4494c455c7273d523806301e04033
#
_entry.id   0dd4494c455c7273d523806301e04033
#
_cell.length_a   1.000
_cell.length_b   1.000
_cell.length_c   1.000
_cell.angle_alpha   90.00
_cell.angle_beta   90.00
_cell.angle_gamma   90.00
#
_symmetry.space_group_name_H-M   'P 1'
#
loop_
_entity.id
_entity.type
_entity.pdbx_description
1 polymer ?
#
loop_
_entity_poly.entity_id
_entity_poly.type
_entity_poly.pdbx_seq_one_letter_code
_entity_poly.pdbx_strand_id
1 'polypeptide(L)'
;GNLNVITVMQESLNDGNNEANIVQVGLSDIVYVKQWGDDHFADQSQTDGANNTAEIYQDQSNNSSTQSQKGTANFAISAQNGYEPLNFQGTGGDNVSEQTQKGFLNQSYVAQGTASQLVDEVPGIDSFGSRNAASVSQDGGENFAAVGQINGDDNTAELSQVGFSNSTVVGQGLGNFNFAKSMQIGEGHSNTLYQRGSRNSFTVMQANAVMQP
;
A
#
# COMPACT_ATOMS: atom_id res chain seq x y z
N GLY A 1 29.90 -6.99 -0.89
CA GLY A 1 29.44 -6.57 0.43
C GLY A 1 27.95 -6.39 0.44
N ASN A 2 27.31 -6.85 1.49
CA ASN A 2 25.87 -6.66 1.68
C ASN A 2 25.63 -5.20 2.06
N LEU A 3 24.85 -4.48 1.30
CA LEU A 3 24.56 -3.08 1.55
C LEU A 3 23.05 -2.91 1.79
N ASN A 4 22.61 -3.19 3.03
CA ASN A 4 21.26 -2.82 3.43
C ASN A 4 21.24 -1.32 3.77
N VAL A 5 20.20 -0.64 3.33
CA VAL A 5 20.01 0.79 3.56
C VAL A 5 18.73 1.02 4.35
N ILE A 6 18.85 1.71 5.48
CA ILE A 6 17.71 2.14 6.28
C ILE A 6 17.76 3.65 6.40
N THR A 7 16.68 4.32 6.03
CA THR A 7 16.50 5.74 6.23
C THR A 7 15.20 5.99 6.98
N VAL A 8 15.27 6.64 8.13
CA VAL A 8 14.11 7.03 8.92
C VAL A 8 14.15 8.54 9.16
N MET A 9 13.08 9.21 8.85
CA MET A 9 12.87 10.63 9.11
C MET A 9 11.56 10.80 9.87
N GLN A 10 11.63 11.35 11.08
CA GLN A 10 10.46 11.58 11.93
C GLN A 10 10.46 13.02 12.40
N GLU A 11 9.34 13.69 12.24
CA GLU A 11 9.12 15.05 12.74
C GLU A 11 7.73 15.14 13.36
N SER A 12 7.67 15.47 14.65
CA SER A 12 6.42 15.71 15.37
C SER A 12 6.12 17.19 15.44
N LEU A 13 4.87 17.57 15.27
CA LEU A 13 4.42 18.95 15.29
C LEU A 13 3.89 19.41 16.66
N ASN A 14 3.34 18.48 17.46
CA ASN A 14 2.65 18.77 18.73
C ASN A 14 3.03 17.82 19.88
N ASP A 15 4.29 17.43 20.00
CA ASP A 15 4.77 16.46 21.00
C ASP A 15 4.16 15.04 20.88
N GLY A 16 3.61 14.70 19.72
CA GLY A 16 3.13 13.35 19.40
C GLY A 16 4.26 12.31 19.29
N ASN A 17 3.92 11.03 19.41
CA ASN A 17 4.87 9.94 19.35
C ASN A 17 4.83 9.27 17.98
N ASN A 18 5.86 9.48 17.19
CA ASN A 18 6.05 8.72 15.96
C ASN A 18 6.90 7.49 16.23
N GLU A 19 6.45 6.32 15.82
CA GLU A 19 7.15 5.05 16.01
C GLU A 19 7.48 4.39 14.67
N ALA A 20 8.74 3.97 14.50
CA ALA A 20 9.17 3.21 13.33
C ALA A 20 9.96 1.97 13.78
N ASN A 21 9.44 0.79 13.49
CA ASN A 21 10.07 -0.50 13.73
C ASN A 21 10.57 -1.08 12.41
N ILE A 22 11.86 -1.42 12.32
CA ILE A 22 12.45 -1.91 11.07
C ILE A 22 13.27 -3.15 11.33
N VAL A 23 13.00 -4.21 10.58
CA VAL A 23 13.78 -5.45 10.55
C VAL A 23 14.23 -5.72 9.12
N GLN A 24 15.54 -5.72 8.89
CA GLN A 24 16.14 -6.13 7.61
C GLN A 24 17.08 -7.31 7.80
N VAL A 25 16.78 -8.42 7.15
CA VAL A 25 17.63 -9.62 7.13
C VAL A 25 17.72 -10.11 5.68
N GLY A 26 18.73 -9.67 4.96
CA GLY A 26 18.88 -9.95 3.53
C GLY A 26 20.07 -9.23 2.92
N LEU A 27 20.09 -9.13 1.61
CA LEU A 27 21.18 -8.53 0.84
C LEU A 27 20.66 -7.36 0.01
N SER A 28 21.26 -6.18 0.20
CA SER A 28 20.94 -5.00 -0.61
C SER A 28 19.45 -4.58 -0.55
N ASP A 29 18.84 -4.74 0.61
CA ASP A 29 17.49 -4.31 0.87
C ASP A 29 17.46 -2.81 1.23
N ILE A 30 16.40 -2.12 0.83
CA ILE A 30 16.22 -0.69 1.05
C ILE A 30 14.93 -0.46 1.82
N VAL A 31 15.05 0.31 2.91
CA VAL A 31 13.90 0.81 3.68
C VAL A 31 13.96 2.32 3.76
N TYR A 32 12.82 2.95 3.49
CA TYR A 32 12.61 4.36 3.71
C TYR A 32 11.32 4.58 4.50
N VAL A 33 11.43 5.30 5.64
CA VAL A 33 10.28 5.73 6.44
C VAL A 33 10.34 7.22 6.63
N LYS A 34 9.25 7.91 6.29
CA LYS A 34 9.06 9.31 6.60
C LYS A 34 7.73 9.50 7.32
N GLN A 35 7.80 10.04 8.53
CA GLN A 35 6.64 10.38 9.35
C GLN A 35 6.68 11.86 9.69
N TRP A 36 5.67 12.59 9.28
CA TRP A 36 5.52 14.02 9.54
C TRP A 36 4.17 14.29 10.18
N GLY A 37 4.17 14.77 11.39
CA GLY A 37 2.97 14.94 12.20
C GLY A 37 3.02 14.09 13.46
N ASP A 38 1.87 13.68 13.98
CA ASP A 38 1.80 13.13 15.32
C ASP A 38 1.21 11.71 15.33
N ASP A 39 1.73 10.85 16.25
CA ASP A 39 1.19 9.53 16.58
C ASP A 39 1.15 8.55 15.38
N HIS A 40 2.18 8.59 14.55
CA HIS A 40 2.30 7.62 13.44
C HIS A 40 2.96 6.32 13.87
N PHE A 41 2.51 5.23 13.27
CA PHE A 41 3.13 3.91 13.41
C PHE A 41 3.57 3.35 12.06
N ALA A 42 4.85 2.98 11.96
CA ALA A 42 5.42 2.29 10.80
C ALA A 42 6.13 1.02 11.23
N ASP A 43 5.78 -0.11 10.63
CA ASP A 43 6.45 -1.40 10.84
C ASP A 43 6.88 -1.99 9.51
N GLN A 44 8.19 -2.21 9.33
CA GLN A 44 8.74 -2.76 8.10
C GLN A 44 9.61 -3.98 8.38
N SER A 45 9.32 -5.07 7.70
CA SER A 45 10.09 -6.31 7.77
C SER A 45 10.48 -6.80 6.39
N GLN A 46 11.79 -6.89 6.14
CA GLN A 46 12.35 -7.48 4.92
C GLN A 46 13.23 -8.67 5.32
N THR A 47 12.84 -9.88 4.92
CA THR A 47 13.51 -11.11 5.36
C THR A 47 13.70 -12.12 4.23
N ASP A 48 14.71 -12.96 4.40
CA ASP A 48 14.95 -14.14 3.55
C ASP A 48 15.07 -13.84 2.05
N GLY A 49 15.82 -12.77 1.68
CA GLY A 49 15.95 -12.43 0.29
C GLY A 49 16.98 -11.37 -0.03
N ALA A 50 16.75 -10.68 -1.16
CA ALA A 50 17.65 -9.63 -1.64
C ALA A 50 16.92 -8.58 -2.49
N ASN A 51 17.48 -7.37 -2.49
CA ASN A 51 17.02 -6.27 -3.36
C ASN A 51 15.54 -5.91 -3.15
N ASN A 52 15.01 -6.08 -1.95
CA ASN A 52 13.66 -5.62 -1.63
C ASN A 52 13.68 -4.12 -1.32
N THR A 53 12.62 -3.42 -1.70
CA THR A 53 12.46 -2.01 -1.38
C THR A 53 11.10 -1.79 -0.71
N ALA A 54 11.12 -1.11 0.42
CA ALA A 54 9.92 -0.76 1.18
C ALA A 54 9.94 0.72 1.56
N GLU A 55 8.87 1.44 1.23
CA GLU A 55 8.75 2.86 1.51
C GLU A 55 7.43 3.17 2.23
N ILE A 56 7.51 3.91 3.33
CA ILE A 56 6.35 4.41 4.08
C ILE A 56 6.44 5.92 4.20
N TYR A 57 5.37 6.59 3.81
CA TYR A 57 5.17 8.02 3.96
C TYR A 57 3.88 8.27 4.75
N GLN A 58 3.98 8.94 5.88
CA GLN A 58 2.83 9.28 6.73
C GLN A 58 2.87 10.76 7.09
N ASP A 59 1.76 11.45 6.86
CA ASP A 59 1.57 12.85 7.17
C ASP A 59 0.27 13.06 7.94
N GLN A 60 0.12 14.14 8.68
CA GLN A 60 -0.99 14.53 9.56
C GLN A 60 -0.97 13.80 10.92
N SER A 61 -1.86 12.83 11.17
CA SER A 61 -1.87 12.14 12.47
C SER A 61 -2.45 10.73 12.43
N ASN A 62 -2.05 9.90 13.39
CA ASN A 62 -2.60 8.58 13.69
C ASN A 62 -2.61 7.61 12.49
N ASN A 63 -1.70 7.73 11.55
CA ASN A 63 -1.63 6.77 10.44
C ASN A 63 -0.81 5.54 10.83
N SER A 64 -1.25 4.37 10.40
CA SER A 64 -0.57 3.11 10.64
C SER A 64 -0.22 2.40 9.33
N SER A 65 1.03 2.02 9.17
CA SER A 65 1.48 1.27 8.00
C SER A 65 2.37 0.09 8.38
N THR A 66 2.02 -1.08 7.89
CA THR A 66 2.81 -2.30 8.04
C THR A 66 3.19 -2.87 6.68
N GLN A 67 4.47 -3.15 6.48
CA GLN A 67 4.98 -3.77 5.25
C GLN A 67 5.85 -4.97 5.59
N SER A 68 5.55 -6.12 4.98
CA SER A 68 6.34 -7.34 5.12
C SER A 68 6.73 -7.88 3.75
N GLN A 69 8.02 -8.00 3.50
CA GLN A 69 8.55 -8.53 2.25
C GLN A 69 9.46 -9.73 2.52
N LYS A 70 9.19 -10.82 1.86
CA LYS A 70 9.98 -12.05 1.90
C LYS A 70 10.29 -12.51 0.50
N GLY A 71 11.59 -12.68 0.18
CA GLY A 71 12.04 -13.08 -1.14
C GLY A 71 12.84 -12.01 -1.85
N THR A 72 12.77 -11.92 -3.18
CA THR A 72 13.73 -11.13 -3.95
C THR A 72 13.06 -10.08 -4.83
N ALA A 73 13.63 -8.88 -4.83
CA ALA A 73 13.24 -7.76 -5.68
C ALA A 73 11.74 -7.39 -5.55
N ASN A 74 11.17 -7.53 -4.37
CA ASN A 74 9.82 -7.05 -4.09
C ASN A 74 9.85 -5.54 -3.80
N PHE A 75 8.78 -4.85 -4.19
CA PHE A 75 8.65 -3.41 -4.03
C PHE A 75 7.31 -3.05 -3.38
N ALA A 76 7.33 -2.30 -2.28
CA ALA A 76 6.12 -1.85 -1.59
C ALA A 76 6.21 -0.36 -1.26
N ILE A 77 5.14 0.39 -1.57
CA ILE A 77 4.96 1.77 -1.13
C ILE A 77 3.63 1.90 -0.39
N SER A 78 3.67 2.57 0.75
CA SER A 78 2.49 3.07 1.46
C SER A 78 2.59 4.57 1.64
N ALA A 79 1.61 5.31 1.13
CA ALA A 79 1.51 6.75 1.28
C ALA A 79 0.17 7.11 1.95
N GLN A 80 0.24 7.70 3.13
CA GLN A 80 -0.93 8.09 3.91
C GLN A 80 -0.90 9.59 4.18
N ASN A 81 -1.83 10.32 3.58
CA ASN A 81 -2.01 11.77 3.64
C ASN A 81 -0.84 12.64 3.13
N GLY A 82 0.23 12.07 2.64
CA GLY A 82 1.35 12.79 2.05
C GLY A 82 2.25 11.86 1.25
N TYR A 83 2.81 12.34 0.16
CA TYR A 83 3.83 11.64 -0.61
C TYR A 83 4.87 12.65 -1.13
N GLU A 84 6.07 12.64 -0.61
CA GLU A 84 7.22 13.25 -1.29
C GLU A 84 7.85 12.22 -2.25
N PRO A 85 8.06 12.51 -3.47
CA PRO A 85 8.66 13.71 -4.05
C PRO A 85 7.69 14.73 -4.67
N LEU A 86 6.40 14.61 -4.45
CA LEU A 86 5.42 15.40 -5.19
C LEU A 86 4.82 16.59 -4.42
N ASN A 87 5.26 16.88 -3.19
CA ASN A 87 4.76 18.00 -2.35
C ASN A 87 3.22 18.04 -2.19
N PHE A 88 2.56 16.89 -2.14
CA PHE A 88 1.13 16.83 -1.88
C PHE A 88 0.89 16.66 -0.39
N GLN A 89 0.19 17.62 0.20
CA GLN A 89 -0.34 17.55 1.57
C GLN A 89 -1.84 17.26 1.46
N GLY A 90 -2.24 16.07 1.90
CA GLY A 90 -3.64 15.75 2.13
C GLY A 90 -4.08 16.22 3.52
N THR A 91 -5.36 16.19 3.82
CA THR A 91 -5.87 16.30 5.19
C THR A 91 -6.60 15.02 5.56
N GLY A 92 -6.45 14.60 6.81
CA GLY A 92 -7.06 13.38 7.30
C GLY A 92 -6.13 12.66 8.27
N GLY A 93 -6.56 11.51 8.77
CA GLY A 93 -5.78 10.71 9.70
C GLY A 93 -6.42 9.34 9.90
N ASP A 94 -5.88 8.57 10.85
CA ASP A 94 -6.38 7.24 11.19
C ASP A 94 -6.44 6.25 9.99
N ASN A 95 -5.62 6.45 8.97
CA ASN A 95 -5.56 5.53 7.84
C ASN A 95 -4.68 4.31 8.18
N VAL A 96 -5.09 3.14 7.70
CA VAL A 96 -4.39 1.88 7.93
C VAL A 96 -3.99 1.24 6.61
N SER A 97 -2.72 0.91 6.47
CA SER A 97 -2.17 0.18 5.31
C SER A 97 -1.44 -1.07 5.77
N GLU A 98 -1.76 -2.21 5.18
CA GLU A 98 -1.06 -3.47 5.39
C GLU A 98 -0.65 -4.07 4.04
N GLN A 99 0.63 -4.35 3.86
CA GLN A 99 1.17 -4.92 2.63
C GLN A 99 2.05 -6.13 2.96
N THR A 100 1.74 -7.26 2.37
CA THR A 100 2.54 -8.49 2.49
C THR A 100 2.91 -9.02 1.11
N GLN A 101 4.20 -9.19 0.87
CA GLN A 101 4.73 -9.73 -0.38
C GLN A 101 5.64 -10.93 -0.10
N LYS A 102 5.38 -12.04 -0.79
CA LYS A 102 6.19 -13.24 -0.71
C LYS A 102 6.50 -13.76 -2.11
N GLY A 103 7.79 -14.05 -2.36
CA GLY A 103 8.25 -14.48 -3.67
C GLY A 103 9.17 -13.47 -4.35
N PHE A 104 8.95 -13.18 -5.63
CA PHE A 104 9.87 -12.33 -6.36
C PHE A 104 9.17 -11.33 -7.30
N LEU A 105 9.76 -10.15 -7.46
CA LEU A 105 9.30 -9.09 -8.37
C LEU A 105 7.83 -8.67 -8.14
N ASN A 106 7.29 -8.87 -6.94
CA ASN A 106 5.96 -8.37 -6.62
C ASN A 106 6.00 -6.86 -6.39
N GLN A 107 4.96 -6.15 -6.83
CA GLN A 107 4.83 -4.71 -6.65
C GLN A 107 3.50 -4.38 -5.98
N SER A 108 3.55 -3.57 -4.92
CA SER A 108 2.38 -3.14 -4.17
C SER A 108 2.42 -1.65 -3.88
N TYR A 109 1.33 -0.96 -4.18
CA TYR A 109 1.16 0.47 -3.96
C TYR A 109 -0.13 0.72 -3.21
N VAL A 110 -0.06 1.44 -2.10
CA VAL A 110 -1.23 1.90 -1.35
C VAL A 110 -1.15 3.40 -1.16
N ALA A 111 -2.20 4.12 -1.56
CA ALA A 111 -2.33 5.55 -1.36
C ALA A 111 -3.67 5.88 -0.71
N GLN A 112 -3.65 6.51 0.46
CA GLN A 112 -4.82 6.83 1.24
C GLN A 112 -4.82 8.31 1.64
N GLY A 113 -5.93 9.01 1.40
CA GLY A 113 -6.04 10.42 1.73
C GLY A 113 -5.08 11.35 0.97
N THR A 114 -4.42 10.87 -0.08
CA THR A 114 -3.49 11.66 -0.89
C THR A 114 -3.97 11.80 -2.31
N ALA A 115 -3.57 12.85 -3.02
CA ALA A 115 -3.70 12.92 -4.48
C ALA A 115 -2.73 11.91 -5.08
N SER A 116 -3.22 10.76 -5.47
CA SER A 116 -2.41 9.68 -5.97
C SER A 116 -2.17 9.84 -7.48
N GLN A 117 -0.95 10.18 -7.86
CA GLN A 117 -0.47 9.93 -9.23
C GLN A 117 -0.14 8.44 -9.47
N LEU A 118 -0.21 7.61 -8.43
CA LEU A 118 0.03 6.18 -8.53
C LEU A 118 -1.14 5.42 -9.16
N VAL A 119 -2.34 5.99 -9.08
CA VAL A 119 -3.53 5.47 -9.75
C VAL A 119 -3.96 6.56 -10.73
N ASP A 120 -3.46 6.48 -11.94
CA ASP A 120 -3.67 7.38 -13.06
C ASP A 120 -5.02 8.09 -13.02
N GLU A 121 -5.10 9.31 -12.37
CA GLU A 121 -6.23 10.16 -12.64
C GLU A 121 -6.28 11.51 -11.92
N VAL A 122 -6.55 12.51 -12.70
CA VAL A 122 -6.98 13.89 -12.41
C VAL A 122 -5.97 14.76 -11.65
N PRO A 123 -5.18 15.57 -12.39
CA PRO A 123 -4.38 16.63 -11.79
C PRO A 123 -5.27 17.70 -11.13
N GLY A 124 -5.00 18.03 -9.87
CA GLY A 124 -5.52 19.23 -9.22
C GLY A 124 -6.70 19.03 -8.27
N ILE A 125 -6.91 17.85 -7.73
CA ILE A 125 -7.87 17.65 -6.62
C ILE A 125 -7.08 17.48 -5.34
N ASP A 126 -7.27 18.39 -4.38
CA ASP A 126 -6.84 18.21 -3.00
C ASP A 126 -7.52 16.97 -2.45
N SER A 127 -6.75 16.01 -1.98
CA SER A 127 -7.26 14.74 -1.53
C SER A 127 -7.46 14.77 -0.03
N PHE A 128 -8.65 14.42 0.40
CA PHE A 128 -9.02 14.34 1.80
C PHE A 128 -9.53 12.93 2.08
N GLY A 129 -9.22 12.37 3.23
CA GLY A 129 -9.78 11.08 3.61
C GLY A 129 -9.17 10.56 4.89
N SER A 130 -10.04 10.04 5.75
CA SER A 130 -9.67 9.50 7.05
C SER A 130 -10.25 8.11 7.26
N ARG A 131 -9.63 7.35 8.14
CA ARG A 131 -10.09 6.00 8.54
C ARG A 131 -10.24 5.03 7.36
N ASN A 132 -9.45 5.23 6.31
CA ASN A 132 -9.41 4.30 5.20
C ASN A 132 -8.52 3.10 5.55
N ALA A 133 -8.91 1.92 5.12
CA ALA A 133 -8.15 0.69 5.34
C ALA A 133 -7.82 0.00 4.02
N ALA A 134 -6.54 -0.34 3.82
CA ALA A 134 -6.09 -1.08 2.66
C ALA A 134 -5.23 -2.28 3.09
N SER A 135 -5.56 -3.46 2.57
CA SER A 135 -4.77 -4.68 2.76
C SER A 135 -4.42 -5.29 1.41
N VAL A 136 -3.12 -5.55 1.20
CA VAL A 136 -2.59 -6.17 -0.01
C VAL A 136 -1.75 -7.38 0.38
N SER A 137 -2.06 -8.53 -0.20
CA SER A 137 -1.30 -9.77 -0.04
C SER A 137 -0.92 -10.36 -1.41
N GLN A 138 0.38 -10.57 -1.64
CA GLN A 138 0.91 -11.15 -2.86
C GLN A 138 1.80 -12.35 -2.53
N ASP A 139 1.49 -13.53 -3.07
CA ASP A 139 2.31 -14.75 -2.95
C ASP A 139 2.61 -15.30 -4.35
N GLY A 140 3.88 -15.38 -4.71
CA GLY A 140 4.34 -15.82 -6.02
C GLY A 140 5.28 -14.82 -6.70
N GLY A 141 5.09 -14.55 -7.98
CA GLY A 141 6.01 -13.68 -8.69
C GLY A 141 5.35 -12.72 -9.69
N GLU A 142 5.99 -11.59 -9.89
CA GLU A 142 5.58 -10.58 -10.88
C GLU A 142 4.13 -10.09 -10.70
N ASN A 143 3.58 -10.16 -9.49
CA ASN A 143 2.24 -9.67 -9.23
C ASN A 143 2.26 -8.16 -8.99
N PHE A 144 1.23 -7.47 -9.48
CA PHE A 144 1.04 -6.04 -9.32
C PHE A 144 -0.27 -5.73 -8.60
N ALA A 145 -0.20 -4.92 -7.55
CA ALA A 145 -1.38 -4.45 -6.82
C ALA A 145 -1.29 -2.95 -6.58
N ALA A 146 -2.38 -2.23 -6.84
CA ALA A 146 -2.49 -0.82 -6.51
C ALA A 146 -3.84 -0.50 -5.87
N VAL A 147 -3.82 0.25 -4.77
CA VAL A 147 -5.00 0.75 -4.06
C VAL A 147 -4.90 2.26 -3.94
N GLY A 148 -5.95 2.95 -4.38
CA GLY A 148 -6.14 4.39 -4.16
C GLY A 148 -7.46 4.63 -3.42
N GLN A 149 -7.39 5.23 -2.23
CA GLN A 149 -8.57 5.63 -1.44
C GLN A 149 -8.48 7.14 -1.17
N ILE A 150 -9.22 7.90 -1.96
CA ILE A 150 -9.10 9.36 -2.01
C ILE A 150 -10.46 10.05 -1.92
N ASN A 151 -10.49 11.24 -1.30
CA ASN A 151 -11.72 12.04 -1.17
C ASN A 151 -12.90 11.29 -0.55
N GLY A 152 -12.66 10.56 0.53
CA GLY A 152 -13.69 9.85 1.27
C GLY A 152 -13.16 9.13 2.49
N ASP A 153 -14.04 8.89 3.45
CA ASP A 153 -13.73 8.26 4.72
C ASP A 153 -14.25 6.83 4.81
N ASP A 154 -13.67 6.05 5.72
CA ASP A 154 -14.14 4.71 6.05
C ASP A 154 -14.24 3.76 4.83
N ASN A 155 -13.37 3.95 3.83
CA ASN A 155 -13.30 3.04 2.69
C ASN A 155 -12.36 1.87 3.00
N THR A 156 -12.71 0.67 2.52
CA THR A 156 -11.91 -0.54 2.73
C THR A 156 -11.59 -1.22 1.40
N ALA A 157 -10.33 -1.59 1.21
CA ALA A 157 -9.87 -2.37 0.06
C ALA A 157 -9.06 -3.58 0.51
N GLU A 158 -9.42 -4.77 0.02
CA GLU A 158 -8.72 -6.02 0.28
C GLU A 158 -8.30 -6.68 -1.04
N LEU A 159 -7.00 -6.84 -1.26
CA LEU A 159 -6.44 -7.46 -2.45
C LEU A 159 -5.62 -8.69 -2.07
N SER A 160 -5.89 -9.81 -2.76
CA SER A 160 -5.11 -11.04 -2.61
C SER A 160 -4.76 -11.60 -3.98
N GLN A 161 -3.47 -11.81 -4.21
CA GLN A 161 -2.94 -12.39 -5.45
C GLN A 161 -2.05 -13.58 -5.11
N VAL A 162 -2.36 -14.74 -5.67
CA VAL A 162 -1.59 -15.97 -5.52
C VAL A 162 -1.24 -16.51 -6.89
N GLY A 163 0.05 -16.65 -7.17
CA GLY A 163 0.56 -17.13 -8.47
C GLY A 163 1.43 -16.09 -9.17
N PHE A 164 1.30 -15.98 -10.51
CA PHE A 164 2.23 -15.20 -11.30
C PHE A 164 1.55 -14.18 -12.20
N SER A 165 2.19 -13.04 -12.37
CA SER A 165 1.79 -12.00 -13.35
C SER A 165 0.33 -11.55 -13.21
N ASN A 166 -0.22 -11.58 -12.00
CA ASN A 166 -1.56 -11.07 -11.73
C ASN A 166 -1.52 -9.55 -11.50
N SER A 167 -2.54 -8.85 -11.97
CA SER A 167 -2.66 -7.40 -11.83
C SER A 167 -4.00 -6.99 -11.24
N THR A 168 -3.99 -6.17 -10.21
CA THR A 168 -5.21 -5.60 -9.62
C THR A 168 -5.02 -4.11 -9.34
N VAL A 169 -5.97 -3.30 -9.78
CA VAL A 169 -6.07 -1.89 -9.44
C VAL A 169 -7.42 -1.62 -8.78
N VAL A 170 -7.43 -1.00 -7.63
CA VAL A 170 -8.64 -0.56 -6.93
C VAL A 170 -8.60 0.93 -6.68
N GLY A 171 -9.61 1.64 -7.16
CA GLY A 171 -9.84 3.05 -6.88
C GLY A 171 -11.15 3.25 -6.11
N GLN A 172 -11.10 3.88 -4.94
CA GLN A 172 -12.27 4.27 -4.17
C GLN A 172 -12.21 5.77 -3.91
N GLY A 173 -13.22 6.50 -4.35
CA GLY A 173 -13.20 7.96 -4.24
C GLY A 173 -14.55 8.63 -4.26
N LEU A 174 -14.55 9.90 -3.82
CA LEU A 174 -15.73 10.78 -3.79
C LEU A 174 -16.91 10.18 -3.01
N GLY A 175 -16.64 9.50 -1.88
CA GLY A 175 -17.67 8.93 -1.02
C GLY A 175 -17.14 8.00 0.05
N ASN A 176 -17.98 7.68 1.00
CA ASN A 176 -17.61 7.00 2.22
C ASN A 176 -18.20 5.58 2.29
N PHE A 177 -17.60 4.73 3.13
CA PHE A 177 -18.06 3.37 3.40
C PHE A 177 -18.09 2.46 2.15
N ASN A 178 -17.15 2.64 1.24
CA ASN A 178 -17.00 1.74 0.10
C ASN A 178 -16.16 0.53 0.48
N PHE A 179 -16.55 -0.64 0.00
CA PHE A 179 -15.80 -1.88 0.19
C PHE A 179 -15.44 -2.49 -1.17
N ALA A 180 -14.16 -2.77 -1.38
CA ALA A 180 -13.67 -3.46 -2.57
C ALA A 180 -12.85 -4.68 -2.16
N LYS A 181 -13.12 -5.83 -2.77
CA LYS A 181 -12.35 -7.04 -2.58
C LYS A 181 -11.98 -7.66 -3.93
N SER A 182 -10.70 -7.97 -4.11
CA SER A 182 -10.20 -8.70 -5.27
C SER A 182 -9.38 -9.90 -4.83
N MET A 183 -9.68 -11.07 -5.38
CA MET A 183 -8.88 -12.27 -5.21
C MET A 183 -8.53 -12.85 -6.58
N GLN A 184 -7.24 -13.07 -6.83
CA GLN A 184 -6.73 -13.69 -8.04
C GLN A 184 -5.87 -14.89 -7.68
N ILE A 185 -6.16 -16.05 -8.28
CA ILE A 185 -5.42 -17.29 -8.06
C ILE A 185 -5.05 -17.88 -9.42
N GLY A 186 -3.76 -18.03 -9.69
CA GLY A 186 -3.24 -18.54 -10.95
C GLY A 186 -2.35 -17.54 -11.66
N GLU A 187 -2.47 -17.45 -12.98
CA GLU A 187 -1.55 -16.68 -13.80
C GLU A 187 -2.28 -15.70 -14.74
N GLY A 188 -1.74 -14.51 -14.88
CA GLY A 188 -2.13 -13.53 -15.90
C GLY A 188 -3.51 -12.91 -15.70
N HIS A 189 -4.06 -12.95 -14.50
CA HIS A 189 -5.33 -12.29 -14.22
C HIS A 189 -5.16 -10.78 -14.17
N SER A 190 -6.11 -10.06 -14.74
CA SER A 190 -6.15 -8.59 -14.66
C SER A 190 -7.52 -8.12 -14.18
N ASN A 191 -7.53 -7.18 -13.25
CA ASN A 191 -8.72 -6.62 -12.66
C ASN A 191 -8.56 -5.13 -12.35
N THR A 192 -9.57 -4.34 -12.68
CA THR A 192 -9.60 -2.92 -12.35
C THR A 192 -10.98 -2.58 -11.78
N LEU A 193 -11.01 -2.05 -10.57
CA LEU A 193 -12.21 -1.72 -9.83
C LEU A 193 -12.23 -0.23 -9.48
N TYR A 194 -13.28 0.47 -9.89
CA TYR A 194 -13.51 1.85 -9.48
C TYR A 194 -14.85 1.98 -8.76
N GLN A 195 -14.83 2.56 -7.57
CA GLN A 195 -16.02 2.89 -6.79
C GLN A 195 -16.10 4.40 -6.56
N ARG A 196 -17.21 5.00 -6.98
CA ARG A 196 -17.49 6.41 -6.77
C ARG A 196 -18.86 6.55 -6.09
N GLY A 197 -18.94 7.45 -5.10
CA GLY A 197 -20.11 7.56 -4.23
C GLY A 197 -19.97 6.69 -2.98
N SER A 198 -21.02 6.60 -2.18
CA SER A 198 -20.94 5.99 -0.85
C SER A 198 -21.63 4.63 -0.76
N ARG A 199 -21.15 3.78 0.14
CA ARG A 199 -21.75 2.47 0.47
C ARG A 199 -21.78 1.48 -0.69
N ASN A 200 -20.84 1.60 -1.61
CA ASN A 200 -20.67 0.61 -2.68
C ASN A 200 -19.91 -0.61 -2.13
N SER A 201 -20.33 -1.79 -2.54
CA SER A 201 -19.62 -3.03 -2.23
C SER A 201 -19.35 -3.81 -3.52
N PHE A 202 -18.11 -4.23 -3.69
CA PHE A 202 -17.68 -4.98 -4.87
C PHE A 202 -16.74 -6.11 -4.49
N THR A 203 -16.96 -7.30 -5.05
CA THR A 203 -16.08 -8.45 -4.86
C THR A 203 -15.82 -9.12 -6.20
N VAL A 204 -14.55 -9.32 -6.53
CA VAL A 204 -14.11 -10.07 -7.71
C VAL A 204 -13.26 -11.24 -7.28
N MET A 205 -13.51 -12.39 -7.87
CA MET A 205 -12.69 -13.60 -7.74
C MET A 205 -12.34 -14.11 -9.12
N GLN A 206 -11.06 -14.30 -9.40
CA GLN A 206 -10.54 -14.87 -10.63
C GLN A 206 -9.64 -16.06 -10.28
N ALA A 207 -9.87 -17.20 -10.91
CA ALA A 207 -9.03 -18.36 -10.72
C ALA A 207 -8.91 -19.13 -12.05
N ASN A 208 -7.70 -19.62 -12.34
CA ASN A 208 -7.53 -20.52 -13.48
C ASN A 208 -8.21 -21.85 -13.15
N ALA A 209 -8.98 -22.37 -14.10
CA ALA A 209 -9.52 -23.73 -13.98
C ALA A 209 -8.36 -24.72 -13.92
N VAL A 210 -8.30 -25.51 -12.86
CA VAL A 210 -7.42 -26.69 -12.84
C VAL A 210 -7.99 -27.69 -13.83
N MET A 211 -7.38 -27.80 -15.01
CA MET A 211 -7.66 -28.96 -15.87
C MET A 211 -7.14 -30.17 -15.12
N GLN A 212 -8.03 -30.94 -14.53
CA GLN A 212 -7.69 -32.29 -14.10
C GLN A 212 -7.48 -33.16 -15.36
N PRO A 213 -6.36 -33.88 -15.41
CA PRO A 213 -6.10 -34.83 -16.50
C PRO A 213 -7.10 -36.00 -16.53
#